data_78b29bcbef6692b0de2173ed5d6d9c3a
#
_entry.id   78b29bcbef6692b0de2173ed5d6d9c3a
#
_cell.length_a   1.000
_cell.length_b   1.000
_cell.length_c   1.000
_cell.angle_alpha   90.00
_cell.angle_beta   90.00
_cell.angle_gamma   90.00
#
_symmetry.space_group_name_H-M   'P 1'
#
loop_
_entity.id
_entity.type
_entity.pdbx_description
1 polymer ?
#
loop_
_entity_poly.entity_id
_entity_poly.type
_entity_poly.pdbx_seq_one_letter_code
_entity_poly.pdbx_strand_id
1 'polypeptide(L)'
;MKSAAEASYAFHQRAEAAEAAGLVLPTVVTAAASIDNYRHVRMIEMLAGELAGAYPSSSWLTVGDGHYGSDAIRLSQKGVRVHASSLTDATLAISHSRGWISEFSAQNAEHLDLPDSSFDFVLCKEAYHHLPRPAVALYEMLRVARVAVVLIEPNRRPATPLGFLRTLVKRATGRDVMAEYEPSGNYIFRLSLPEIIEMSRALDLPAVAWRYFNDFYHPGFSRRPVANPSTWAIFRAGILVQDILCRL
;
A
#
# COMPACT_ATOMS: atom_id res chain seq x y z
N MET A 1 2.12 27.67 -13.87
CA MET A 1 1.85 26.23 -14.05
C MET A 1 1.95 25.57 -12.69
N LYS A 2 0.94 24.77 -12.29
CA LYS A 2 1.07 23.94 -11.07
C LYS A 2 2.18 22.91 -11.29
N SER A 3 2.95 22.59 -10.24
CA SER A 3 3.94 21.52 -10.33
C SER A 3 3.23 20.16 -10.53
N ALA A 4 3.92 19.16 -11.05
CA ALA A 4 3.36 17.81 -11.19
C ALA A 4 2.89 17.25 -9.83
N ALA A 5 3.62 17.56 -8.75
CA ALA A 5 3.25 17.19 -7.40
C ALA A 5 1.93 17.84 -6.95
N GLU A 6 1.73 19.13 -7.18
CA GLU A 6 0.47 19.82 -6.86
C GLU A 6 -0.71 19.26 -7.65
N ALA A 7 -0.49 18.89 -8.92
CA ALA A 7 -1.52 18.25 -9.73
C ALA A 7 -1.91 16.87 -9.17
N SER A 8 -0.92 16.07 -8.74
CA SER A 8 -1.14 14.77 -8.12
C SER A 8 -1.91 14.92 -6.80
N TYR A 9 -1.49 15.80 -5.90
CA TYR A 9 -2.21 16.04 -4.65
C TYR A 9 -3.66 16.45 -4.89
N ALA A 10 -3.90 17.42 -5.78
CA ALA A 10 -5.25 17.85 -6.10
C ALA A 10 -6.12 16.74 -6.71
N PHE A 11 -5.53 15.81 -7.45
CA PHE A 11 -6.23 14.64 -7.97
C PHE A 11 -6.65 13.69 -6.84
N HIS A 12 -5.72 13.29 -5.97
CA HIS A 12 -6.00 12.37 -4.87
C HIS A 12 -6.96 12.97 -3.84
N GLN A 13 -6.84 14.26 -3.52
CA GLN A 13 -7.79 14.97 -2.65
C GLN A 13 -9.22 14.91 -3.20
N ARG A 14 -9.39 15.13 -4.51
CA ARG A 14 -10.71 15.02 -5.16
C ARG A 14 -11.22 13.58 -5.17
N ALA A 15 -10.34 12.60 -5.39
CA ALA A 15 -10.71 11.19 -5.37
C ALA A 15 -11.22 10.75 -3.99
N GLU A 16 -10.50 11.09 -2.92
CA GLU A 16 -10.92 10.81 -1.53
C GLU A 16 -12.23 11.52 -1.19
N ALA A 17 -12.39 12.78 -1.58
CA ALA A 17 -13.65 13.51 -1.36
C ALA A 17 -14.83 12.87 -2.11
N ALA A 18 -14.62 12.43 -3.35
CA ALA A 18 -15.64 11.72 -4.13
C ALA A 18 -15.99 10.35 -3.52
N GLU A 19 -15.01 9.63 -3.00
CA GLU A 19 -15.22 8.37 -2.29
C GLU A 19 -16.04 8.58 -1.02
N ALA A 20 -15.70 9.57 -0.22
CA ALA A 20 -16.45 9.94 0.99
C ALA A 20 -17.90 10.33 0.66
N ALA A 21 -18.12 11.13 -0.39
CA ALA A 21 -19.45 11.53 -0.83
C ALA A 21 -20.27 10.37 -1.40
N GLY A 22 -19.63 9.43 -2.12
CA GLY A 22 -20.26 8.24 -2.68
C GLY A 22 -20.50 7.11 -1.67
N LEU A 23 -19.96 7.21 -0.47
CA LEU A 23 -20.02 6.17 0.59
C LEU A 23 -19.66 4.77 0.08
N VAL A 24 -18.64 4.68 -0.78
CA VAL A 24 -18.12 3.38 -1.23
C VAL A 24 -17.25 2.80 -0.12
N LEU A 25 -17.87 2.04 0.77
CA LEU A 25 -17.24 1.50 1.97
C LEU A 25 -16.22 0.42 1.66
N PRO A 26 -15.14 0.31 2.46
CA PRO A 26 -14.08 -0.64 2.23
C PRO A 26 -14.51 -2.09 2.48
N THR A 27 -13.89 -3.03 1.78
CA THR A 27 -14.21 -4.46 1.89
C THR A 27 -13.93 -5.03 3.28
N VAL A 28 -13.06 -4.43 4.06
CA VAL A 28 -12.78 -4.86 5.44
C VAL A 28 -14.02 -4.81 6.34
N VAL A 29 -14.95 -3.89 6.07
CA VAL A 29 -16.20 -3.75 6.85
C VAL A 29 -17.44 -4.26 6.11
N THR A 30 -17.46 -4.24 4.75
CA THR A 30 -18.65 -4.60 3.96
C THR A 30 -18.60 -5.99 3.37
N ALA A 31 -17.40 -6.52 3.14
CA ALA A 31 -17.18 -7.79 2.49
C ALA A 31 -15.96 -8.51 3.10
N ALA A 32 -15.91 -8.61 4.42
CA ALA A 32 -14.81 -9.21 5.17
C ALA A 32 -14.44 -10.63 4.72
N ALA A 33 -15.40 -11.38 4.20
CA ALA A 33 -15.19 -12.72 3.65
C ALA A 33 -14.86 -12.74 2.15
N SER A 34 -14.57 -11.59 1.52
CA SER A 34 -14.21 -11.52 0.10
C SER A 34 -12.75 -11.90 -0.17
N ILE A 35 -12.46 -12.28 -1.41
CA ILE A 35 -11.07 -12.50 -1.90
C ILE A 35 -10.25 -11.24 -1.73
N ASP A 36 -10.81 -10.07 -2.00
CA ASP A 36 -10.12 -8.80 -1.86
C ASP A 36 -9.66 -8.55 -0.43
N ASN A 37 -10.57 -8.67 0.54
CA ASN A 37 -10.17 -8.52 1.94
C ASN A 37 -9.16 -9.57 2.37
N TYR A 38 -9.31 -10.83 1.92
CA TYR A 38 -8.33 -11.89 2.19
C TYR A 38 -6.92 -11.53 1.68
N ARG A 39 -6.83 -10.96 0.46
CA ARG A 39 -5.56 -10.50 -0.11
C ARG A 39 -4.92 -9.42 0.77
N HIS A 40 -5.67 -8.39 1.13
CA HIS A 40 -5.18 -7.32 1.98
C HIS A 40 -4.78 -7.79 3.39
N VAL A 41 -5.56 -8.69 3.99
CA VAL A 41 -5.18 -9.34 5.26
C VAL A 41 -3.86 -10.08 5.10
N ARG A 42 -3.72 -10.89 4.05
CA ARG A 42 -2.48 -11.63 3.76
C ARG A 42 -1.27 -10.71 3.59
N MET A 43 -1.42 -9.56 2.91
CA MET A 43 -0.36 -8.57 2.74
C MET A 43 0.13 -8.03 4.10
N ILE A 44 -0.80 -7.69 4.98
CA ILE A 44 -0.46 -7.17 6.31
C ILE A 44 0.16 -8.27 7.19
N GLU A 45 -0.40 -9.48 7.20
CA GLU A 45 0.07 -10.59 8.02
C GLU A 45 1.51 -10.99 7.74
N MET A 46 1.97 -10.88 6.51
CA MET A 46 3.30 -11.34 6.11
C MET A 46 4.47 -10.57 6.74
N LEU A 47 4.25 -9.36 7.26
CA LEU A 47 5.28 -8.58 7.93
C LEU A 47 4.70 -7.73 9.05
N ALA A 48 3.78 -6.81 8.74
CA ALA A 48 3.23 -5.90 9.75
C ALA A 48 2.48 -6.66 10.85
N GLY A 49 1.72 -7.70 10.50
CA GLY A 49 1.03 -8.55 11.46
C GLY A 49 1.99 -9.34 12.35
N GLU A 50 3.10 -9.86 11.80
CA GLU A 50 4.15 -10.53 12.58
C GLU A 50 4.79 -9.55 13.58
N LEU A 51 5.11 -8.31 13.15
CA LEU A 51 5.65 -7.27 14.02
C LEU A 51 4.64 -6.84 15.09
N ALA A 52 3.37 -6.62 14.74
CA ALA A 52 2.32 -6.29 15.70
C ALA A 52 2.16 -7.39 16.77
N GLY A 53 2.25 -8.66 16.38
CA GLY A 53 2.23 -9.79 17.31
C GLY A 53 3.45 -9.87 18.21
N ALA A 54 4.63 -9.54 17.68
CA ALA A 54 5.88 -9.53 18.48
C ALA A 54 5.97 -8.32 19.42
N TYR A 55 5.30 -7.20 19.08
CA TYR A 55 5.30 -5.95 19.85
C TYR A 55 3.87 -5.48 20.16
N PRO A 56 3.12 -6.19 21.01
CA PRO A 56 1.68 -5.94 21.20
C PRO A 56 1.34 -4.58 21.82
N SER A 57 2.29 -3.92 22.48
CA SER A 57 2.11 -2.57 23.04
C SER A 57 2.59 -1.46 22.09
N SER A 58 2.97 -1.80 20.88
CA SER A 58 3.53 -0.83 19.92
C SER A 58 2.47 0.14 19.39
N SER A 59 2.96 1.34 19.04
CA SER A 59 2.20 2.37 18.34
C SER A 59 2.54 2.36 16.85
N TRP A 60 1.50 2.45 16.01
CA TRP A 60 1.60 2.41 14.57
C TRP A 60 1.02 3.66 13.92
N LEU A 61 1.68 4.15 12.90
CA LEU A 61 1.13 5.12 11.95
C LEU A 61 0.89 4.41 10.61
N THR A 62 -0.31 4.53 10.03
CA THR A 62 -0.51 4.19 8.62
C THR A 62 -0.41 5.45 7.76
N VAL A 63 0.31 5.39 6.63
CA VAL A 63 0.52 6.52 5.71
C VAL A 63 -0.10 6.21 4.36
N GLY A 64 -0.93 7.12 3.85
CA GLY A 64 -1.65 6.95 2.60
C GLY A 64 -2.83 5.99 2.70
N ASP A 65 -3.45 5.89 3.87
CA ASP A 65 -4.57 4.98 4.17
C ASP A 65 -5.94 5.63 3.87
N GLY A 66 -6.03 6.31 2.70
CA GLY A 66 -7.19 7.11 2.30
C GLY A 66 -8.46 6.31 2.04
N HIS A 67 -8.38 4.99 1.90
CA HIS A 67 -9.54 4.13 1.72
C HIS A 67 -10.17 3.77 3.08
N TYR A 68 -10.73 4.78 3.74
CA TYR A 68 -11.38 4.66 5.05
C TYR A 68 -10.48 4.13 6.18
N GLY A 69 -9.16 4.29 6.09
CA GLY A 69 -8.26 3.74 7.10
C GLY A 69 -8.27 2.20 7.13
N SER A 70 -8.44 1.56 5.98
CA SER A 70 -8.65 0.11 5.90
C SER A 70 -7.46 -0.70 6.41
N ASP A 71 -6.25 -0.17 6.32
CA ASP A 71 -5.05 -0.82 6.86
C ASP A 71 -4.93 -0.60 8.38
N ALA A 72 -5.31 0.59 8.86
CA ALA A 72 -5.42 0.86 10.29
C ALA A 72 -6.48 -0.04 10.95
N ILE A 73 -7.64 -0.24 10.31
CA ILE A 73 -8.67 -1.17 10.78
C ILE A 73 -8.10 -2.59 10.93
N ARG A 74 -7.36 -3.09 9.92
CA ARG A 74 -6.77 -4.44 9.96
C ARG A 74 -5.68 -4.58 11.02
N LEU A 75 -4.84 -3.55 11.18
CA LEU A 75 -3.81 -3.55 12.22
C LEU A 75 -4.42 -3.47 13.62
N SER A 76 -5.44 -2.64 13.84
CA SER A 76 -6.10 -2.52 15.15
C SER A 76 -6.72 -3.84 15.61
N GLN A 77 -7.15 -4.70 14.68
CA GLN A 77 -7.61 -6.05 14.98
C GLN A 77 -6.52 -6.97 15.59
N LYS A 78 -5.24 -6.56 15.51
CA LYS A 78 -4.12 -7.21 16.21
C LYS A 78 -3.91 -6.72 17.63
N GLY A 79 -4.72 -5.78 18.11
CA GLY A 79 -4.64 -5.25 19.47
C GLY A 79 -3.60 -4.13 19.65
N VAL A 80 -2.94 -3.67 18.58
CA VAL A 80 -1.99 -2.55 18.64
C VAL A 80 -2.71 -1.21 18.50
N ARG A 81 -2.10 -0.13 19.01
CA ARG A 81 -2.60 1.23 18.83
C ARG A 81 -2.22 1.75 17.45
N VAL A 82 -3.20 2.22 16.70
CA VAL A 82 -2.98 2.69 15.31
C VAL A 82 -3.54 4.09 15.12
N HIS A 83 -2.72 4.98 14.55
CA HIS A 83 -3.12 6.28 14.04
C HIS A 83 -3.19 6.20 12.52
N ALA A 84 -4.37 6.42 11.94
CA ALA A 84 -4.54 6.41 10.50
C ALA A 84 -4.20 7.77 9.88
N SER A 85 -3.47 7.80 8.75
CA SER A 85 -3.26 9.04 8.03
C SER A 85 -3.42 8.93 6.52
N SER A 86 -3.95 9.98 5.92
CA SER A 86 -4.05 10.15 4.47
C SER A 86 -3.91 11.62 4.10
N LEU A 87 -3.83 11.90 2.80
CA LEU A 87 -3.70 13.26 2.28
C LEU A 87 -4.87 14.18 2.68
N THR A 88 -6.05 13.61 2.89
CA THR A 88 -7.22 14.28 3.50
C THR A 88 -7.78 13.42 4.63
N ASP A 89 -8.66 13.99 5.42
CA ASP A 89 -9.37 13.30 6.51
C ASP A 89 -10.79 12.86 6.12
N ALA A 90 -11.23 13.12 4.89
CA ALA A 90 -12.62 12.97 4.48
C ALA A 90 -13.19 11.56 4.74
N THR A 91 -12.47 10.51 4.34
CA THR A 91 -12.90 9.12 4.57
C THR A 91 -12.56 8.64 5.98
N LEU A 92 -11.46 9.11 6.57
CA LEU A 92 -11.02 8.76 7.92
C LEU A 92 -11.98 9.28 8.98
N ALA A 93 -12.51 10.50 8.82
CA ALA A 93 -13.52 11.07 9.71
C ALA A 93 -14.80 10.21 9.74
N ILE A 94 -15.22 9.66 8.59
CA ILE A 94 -16.35 8.73 8.52
C ILE A 94 -16.04 7.45 9.29
N SER A 95 -14.85 6.88 9.12
CA SER A 95 -14.43 5.67 9.84
C SER A 95 -14.34 5.88 11.35
N HIS A 96 -13.83 7.03 11.77
CA HIS A 96 -13.79 7.41 13.17
C HIS A 96 -15.21 7.56 13.76
N SER A 97 -16.11 8.25 13.06
CA SER A 97 -17.49 8.44 13.51
C SER A 97 -18.25 7.11 13.66
N ARG A 98 -17.83 6.07 12.94
CA ARG A 98 -18.38 4.72 13.00
C ARG A 98 -17.65 3.80 14.00
N GLY A 99 -16.64 4.31 14.68
CA GLY A 99 -15.85 3.55 15.65
C GLY A 99 -14.94 2.46 15.01
N TRP A 100 -14.63 2.56 13.70
CA TRP A 100 -13.74 1.61 13.03
C TRP A 100 -12.27 1.90 13.28
N ILE A 101 -11.91 3.18 13.45
CA ILE A 101 -10.59 3.66 13.84
C ILE A 101 -10.72 4.60 15.04
N SER A 102 -9.69 4.69 15.88
CA SER A 102 -9.69 5.53 17.08
C SER A 102 -8.98 6.87 16.89
N GLU A 103 -7.92 6.89 16.09
CA GLU A 103 -7.07 8.06 15.89
C GLU A 103 -6.80 8.26 14.41
N PHE A 104 -6.83 9.52 13.96
CA PHE A 104 -6.51 9.84 12.57
C PHE A 104 -6.09 11.31 12.41
N SER A 105 -5.40 11.59 11.29
CA SER A 105 -5.13 12.95 10.84
C SER A 105 -4.94 13.03 9.32
N ALA A 106 -5.22 14.22 8.75
CA ALA A 106 -4.78 14.53 7.40
C ALA A 106 -3.27 14.81 7.42
N GLN A 107 -2.51 14.09 6.59
CA GLN A 107 -1.05 14.19 6.50
C GLN A 107 -0.58 14.08 5.05
N ASN A 108 0.33 14.96 4.66
CA ASN A 108 1.07 14.75 3.44
C ASN A 108 2.28 13.86 3.74
N ALA A 109 2.37 12.69 3.11
CA ALA A 109 3.45 11.74 3.32
C ALA A 109 4.86 12.34 3.09
N GLU A 110 4.97 13.39 2.26
CA GLU A 110 6.21 14.08 1.99
C GLU A 110 6.53 15.21 2.99
N HIS A 111 5.64 15.46 3.94
CA HIS A 111 5.81 16.40 5.04
C HIS A 111 4.82 16.03 6.14
N LEU A 112 5.23 15.16 7.05
CA LEU A 112 4.40 14.71 8.17
C LEU A 112 4.50 15.74 9.32
N ASP A 113 3.36 16.36 9.66
CA ASP A 113 3.25 17.25 10.82
C ASP A 113 3.12 16.43 12.11
N LEU A 114 4.15 15.62 12.37
CA LEU A 114 4.25 14.69 13.48
C LEU A 114 5.68 14.76 14.06
N PRO A 115 5.85 14.63 15.39
CA PRO A 115 7.18 14.67 16.01
C PRO A 115 8.07 13.51 15.56
N ASP A 116 9.38 13.72 15.63
CA ASP A 116 10.38 12.67 15.41
C ASP A 116 10.14 11.50 16.38
N SER A 117 10.33 10.28 15.89
CA SER A 117 10.22 9.06 16.68
C SER A 117 8.91 8.95 17.49
N SER A 118 7.81 9.46 16.97
CA SER A 118 6.50 9.49 17.67
C SER A 118 5.73 8.17 17.59
N PHE A 119 6.08 7.29 16.66
CA PHE A 119 5.50 5.96 16.50
C PHE A 119 6.58 4.87 16.52
N ASP A 120 6.25 3.69 17.03
CA ASP A 120 7.19 2.57 16.99
C ASP A 120 7.35 2.08 15.55
N PHE A 121 6.25 1.96 14.81
CA PHE A 121 6.24 1.51 13.42
C PHE A 121 5.43 2.46 12.53
N VAL A 122 5.87 2.59 11.29
CA VAL A 122 5.13 3.29 10.23
C VAL A 122 4.85 2.29 9.10
N LEU A 123 3.58 2.14 8.72
CA LEU A 123 3.14 1.30 7.60
C LEU A 123 2.71 2.18 6.43
N CYS A 124 3.29 1.96 5.26
CA CYS A 124 2.79 2.47 3.99
C CYS A 124 2.53 1.29 3.05
N LYS A 125 1.27 1.08 2.69
CA LYS A 125 0.85 -0.06 1.87
C LYS A 125 0.11 0.41 0.62
N GLU A 126 0.61 0.01 -0.54
CA GLU A 126 0.04 0.34 -1.87
C GLU A 126 -0.22 1.85 -2.07
N ALA A 127 0.57 2.70 -1.41
CA ALA A 127 0.47 4.15 -1.50
C ALA A 127 1.79 4.82 -1.92
N TYR A 128 2.94 4.25 -1.54
CA TYR A 128 4.26 4.80 -1.83
C TYR A 128 4.49 5.05 -3.32
N HIS A 129 4.04 4.14 -4.17
CA HIS A 129 4.21 4.24 -5.62
C HIS A 129 3.37 5.34 -6.28
N HIS A 130 2.39 5.90 -5.57
CA HIS A 130 1.57 7.03 -6.01
C HIS A 130 2.14 8.40 -5.59
N LEU A 131 3.14 8.41 -4.70
CA LEU A 131 3.69 9.66 -4.19
C LEU A 131 4.53 10.37 -5.25
N PRO A 132 4.40 11.68 -5.44
CA PRO A 132 5.20 12.44 -6.41
C PRO A 132 6.70 12.41 -6.12
N ARG A 133 7.10 12.37 -4.84
CA ARG A 133 8.48 12.33 -4.38
C ARG A 133 8.66 11.24 -3.32
N PRO A 134 8.59 9.95 -3.71
CA PRO A 134 8.54 8.85 -2.75
C PRO A 134 9.76 8.78 -1.83
N ALA A 135 10.96 9.17 -2.31
CA ALA A 135 12.14 9.25 -1.46
C ALA A 135 11.96 10.24 -0.30
N VAL A 136 11.38 11.43 -0.55
CA VAL A 136 11.10 12.42 0.50
C VAL A 136 10.13 11.83 1.53
N ALA A 137 9.08 11.16 1.07
CA ALA A 137 8.13 10.50 1.96
C ALA A 137 8.79 9.39 2.79
N LEU A 138 9.72 8.63 2.21
CA LEU A 138 10.46 7.61 2.98
C LEU A 138 11.31 8.26 4.09
N TYR A 139 11.98 9.38 3.82
CA TYR A 139 12.71 10.12 4.87
C TYR A 139 11.80 10.60 5.98
N GLU A 140 10.62 11.13 5.65
CA GLU A 140 9.63 11.56 6.65
C GLU A 140 9.08 10.38 7.48
N MET A 141 8.76 9.26 6.82
CA MET A 141 8.35 8.04 7.51
C MET A 141 9.44 7.51 8.46
N LEU A 142 10.70 7.53 8.03
CA LEU A 142 11.85 7.14 8.87
C LEU A 142 12.06 8.11 10.04
N ARG A 143 11.85 9.41 9.84
CA ARG A 143 11.95 10.43 10.90
C ARG A 143 10.94 10.19 12.02
N VAL A 144 9.69 9.89 11.67
CA VAL A 144 8.62 9.68 12.66
C VAL A 144 8.61 8.28 13.26
N ALA A 145 9.27 7.30 12.62
CA ALA A 145 9.41 5.94 13.13
C ALA A 145 10.54 5.84 14.16
N ARG A 146 10.27 5.10 15.25
CA ARG A 146 11.27 4.80 16.30
C ARG A 146 12.00 3.50 16.03
N VAL A 147 11.30 2.50 15.51
CA VAL A 147 11.81 1.13 15.31
C VAL A 147 11.97 0.82 13.84
N ALA A 148 10.89 0.91 13.05
CA ALA A 148 10.96 0.58 11.63
C ALA A 148 9.85 1.21 10.79
N VAL A 149 10.15 1.36 9.49
CA VAL A 149 9.18 1.62 8.43
C VAL A 149 8.89 0.32 7.68
N VAL A 150 7.63 0.01 7.47
CA VAL A 150 7.15 -1.15 6.71
C VAL A 150 6.52 -0.67 5.41
N LEU A 151 7.12 -1.05 4.29
CA LEU A 151 6.58 -0.78 2.95
C LEU A 151 6.00 -2.07 2.36
N ILE A 152 4.75 -2.04 1.93
CA ILE A 152 4.10 -3.15 1.23
C ILE A 152 3.67 -2.63 -0.15
N GLU A 153 4.47 -2.91 -1.17
CA GLU A 153 4.36 -2.24 -2.44
C GLU A 153 4.53 -3.18 -3.65
N PRO A 154 3.93 -2.85 -4.79
CA PRO A 154 4.21 -3.54 -6.03
C PRO A 154 5.71 -3.43 -6.39
N ASN A 155 6.36 -4.58 -6.49
CA ASN A 155 7.77 -4.62 -6.85
C ASN A 155 7.99 -4.38 -8.34
N ARG A 156 9.09 -3.70 -8.69
CA ARG A 156 9.60 -3.66 -10.06
C ARG A 156 10.07 -5.08 -10.42
N ARG A 157 9.38 -5.70 -11.37
CA ARG A 157 9.75 -7.04 -11.83
C ARG A 157 11.17 -7.02 -12.40
N PRO A 158 12.02 -8.00 -12.04
CA PRO A 158 13.32 -8.16 -12.70
C PRO A 158 13.10 -8.33 -14.20
N ALA A 159 14.06 -7.87 -15.01
CA ALA A 159 14.07 -8.07 -16.44
C ALA A 159 14.21 -9.56 -16.74
N THR A 160 13.10 -10.24 -17.00
CA THR A 160 13.11 -11.64 -17.43
C THR A 160 13.07 -11.70 -18.96
N PRO A 161 13.61 -12.76 -19.61
CA PRO A 161 13.50 -12.95 -21.05
C PRO A 161 12.05 -12.87 -21.55
N LEU A 162 11.11 -13.44 -20.78
CA LEU A 162 9.69 -13.37 -21.07
C LEU A 162 9.13 -11.94 -20.93
N GLY A 163 9.59 -11.18 -19.93
CA GLY A 163 9.27 -9.77 -19.76
C GLY A 163 9.76 -8.91 -20.92
N PHE A 164 10.97 -9.18 -21.40
CA PHE A 164 11.53 -8.54 -22.59
C PHE A 164 10.71 -8.85 -23.84
N LEU A 165 10.36 -10.12 -24.09
CA LEU A 165 9.52 -10.52 -25.21
C LEU A 165 8.14 -9.85 -25.16
N ARG A 166 7.52 -9.80 -23.98
CA ARG A 166 6.25 -9.10 -23.76
C ARG A 166 6.37 -7.60 -24.07
N THR A 167 7.50 -7.00 -23.73
CA THR A 167 7.78 -5.58 -24.04
C THR A 167 7.88 -5.35 -25.55
N LEU A 168 8.58 -6.25 -26.27
CA LEU A 168 8.68 -6.19 -27.72
C LEU A 168 7.31 -6.32 -28.39
N VAL A 169 6.49 -7.27 -27.95
CA VAL A 169 5.12 -7.45 -28.46
C VAL A 169 4.27 -6.20 -28.22
N LYS A 170 4.34 -5.61 -27.02
CA LYS A 170 3.62 -4.36 -26.71
C LYS A 170 4.06 -3.20 -27.60
N ARG A 171 5.37 -3.05 -27.83
CA ARG A 171 5.92 -2.03 -28.76
C ARG A 171 5.44 -2.26 -30.20
N ALA A 172 5.51 -3.50 -30.66
CA ALA A 172 5.07 -3.86 -32.03
C ALA A 172 3.57 -3.66 -32.25
N THR A 173 2.76 -3.80 -31.20
CA THR A 173 1.30 -3.61 -31.26
C THR A 173 0.85 -2.17 -30.95
N GLY A 174 1.78 -1.21 -30.79
CA GLY A 174 1.48 0.17 -30.45
C GLY A 174 0.86 0.36 -29.07
N ARG A 175 0.83 -0.69 -28.24
CA ARG A 175 0.38 -0.58 -26.84
C ARG A 175 1.49 0.10 -26.05
N ASP A 176 1.15 1.22 -25.45
CA ASP A 176 2.09 2.01 -24.65
C ASP A 176 2.70 1.11 -23.56
N VAL A 177 4.02 0.90 -23.66
CA VAL A 177 4.80 0.14 -22.67
C VAL A 177 4.95 0.95 -21.38
N MET A 178 4.72 2.25 -21.47
CA MET A 178 4.91 3.25 -20.44
C MET A 178 3.59 3.73 -19.80
N ALA A 179 2.54 2.89 -19.77
CA ALA A 179 1.36 3.17 -18.94
C ALA A 179 1.70 3.10 -17.42
N GLU A 180 2.77 3.82 -17.05
CA GLU A 180 3.26 3.98 -15.68
C GLU A 180 2.91 5.38 -15.15
N TYR A 181 1.95 6.05 -15.81
CA TYR A 181 1.44 7.35 -15.38
C TYR A 181 -0.02 7.24 -14.93
N GLU A 182 -0.31 7.88 -13.84
CA GLU A 182 -1.69 8.06 -13.39
C GLU A 182 -2.46 9.06 -14.26
N PRO A 183 -3.80 9.08 -14.21
CA PRO A 183 -4.59 10.12 -14.84
C PRO A 183 -4.25 11.54 -14.36
N SER A 184 -3.66 11.68 -13.19
CA SER A 184 -3.10 12.94 -12.65
C SER A 184 -1.87 13.44 -13.41
N GLY A 185 -1.23 12.59 -14.23
CA GLY A 185 0.07 12.81 -14.82
C GLY A 185 1.25 12.46 -13.93
N ASN A 186 1.00 11.92 -12.73
CA ASN A 186 2.05 11.45 -11.82
C ASN A 186 2.65 10.13 -12.31
N TYR A 187 3.97 9.98 -12.20
CA TYR A 187 4.66 8.74 -12.50
C TYR A 187 4.48 7.73 -11.36
N ILE A 188 4.13 6.48 -11.69
CA ILE A 188 3.97 5.40 -10.72
C ILE A 188 5.33 4.78 -10.40
N PHE A 189 5.87 5.08 -9.23
CA PHE A 189 7.14 4.54 -8.76
C PHE A 189 6.97 3.13 -8.21
N ARG A 190 7.42 2.13 -8.95
CA ARG A 190 7.46 0.77 -8.42
C ARG A 190 8.68 0.58 -7.55
N LEU A 191 8.47 0.04 -6.36
CA LEU A 191 9.54 -0.22 -5.40
C LEU A 191 10.61 -1.13 -6.02
N SER A 192 11.87 -0.73 -5.86
CA SER A 192 13.03 -1.47 -6.32
C SER A 192 13.90 -1.81 -5.10
N LEU A 193 14.13 -3.09 -4.85
CA LEU A 193 14.97 -3.51 -3.72
C LEU A 193 16.39 -2.93 -3.78
N PRO A 194 17.09 -2.86 -4.94
CA PRO A 194 18.39 -2.20 -5.03
C PRO A 194 18.34 -0.74 -4.56
N GLU A 195 17.32 0.04 -4.99
CA GLU A 195 17.15 1.44 -4.57
C GLU A 195 16.95 1.56 -3.06
N ILE A 196 16.14 0.70 -2.45
CA ILE A 196 15.94 0.69 -0.99
C ILE A 196 17.23 0.34 -0.26
N ILE A 197 18.02 -0.63 -0.76
CA ILE A 197 19.32 -0.98 -0.17
C ILE A 197 20.31 0.20 -0.28
N GLU A 198 20.35 0.89 -1.41
CA GLU A 198 21.21 2.06 -1.59
C GLU A 198 20.80 3.19 -0.65
N MET A 199 19.52 3.50 -0.57
CA MET A 199 18.99 4.50 0.37
C MET A 199 19.28 4.13 1.83
N SER A 200 19.11 2.87 2.21
CA SER A 200 19.40 2.43 3.57
C SER A 200 20.87 2.57 3.95
N ARG A 201 21.78 2.31 3.02
CA ARG A 201 23.22 2.54 3.21
C ARG A 201 23.56 4.02 3.32
N ALA A 202 22.95 4.85 2.46
CA ALA A 202 23.15 6.31 2.50
C ALA A 202 22.66 6.93 3.81
N LEU A 203 21.67 6.31 4.46
CA LEU A 203 21.07 6.73 5.73
C LEU A 203 21.71 6.03 6.95
N ASP A 204 22.67 5.14 6.74
CA ASP A 204 23.27 4.32 7.78
C ASP A 204 22.24 3.56 8.63
N LEU A 205 21.18 3.03 7.95
CA LEU A 205 20.17 2.25 8.65
C LEU A 205 20.74 0.91 9.12
N PRO A 206 20.44 0.47 10.34
CA PRO A 206 21.05 -0.71 10.94
C PRO A 206 20.68 -2.02 10.23
N ALA A 207 19.52 -2.09 9.60
CA ALA A 207 19.06 -3.28 8.90
C ALA A 207 17.99 -2.97 7.85
N VAL A 208 17.94 -3.80 6.81
CA VAL A 208 16.84 -3.90 5.85
C VAL A 208 16.47 -5.36 5.71
N ALA A 209 15.19 -5.66 5.89
CA ALA A 209 14.64 -6.99 5.66
C ALA A 209 13.55 -6.91 4.56
N TRP A 210 13.44 -7.93 3.75
CA TRP A 210 12.41 -7.98 2.72
C TRP A 210 11.87 -9.37 2.53
N ARG A 211 10.63 -9.43 2.05
CA ARG A 211 9.94 -10.67 1.68
C ARG A 211 9.16 -10.44 0.39
N TYR A 212 9.26 -11.34 -0.55
CA TYR A 212 8.42 -11.34 -1.74
C TYR A 212 7.24 -12.27 -1.55
N PHE A 213 6.10 -11.87 -2.08
CA PHE A 213 4.93 -12.72 -2.20
C PHE A 213 4.17 -12.40 -3.47
N ASN A 214 3.45 -13.36 -4.01
CA ASN A 214 2.59 -13.14 -5.14
C ASN A 214 1.20 -12.80 -4.68
N ASP A 215 0.66 -11.74 -5.24
CA ASP A 215 -0.71 -11.29 -5.03
C ASP A 215 -1.49 -11.43 -6.32
N PHE A 216 -2.37 -12.46 -6.38
CA PHE A 216 -3.21 -12.72 -7.54
C PHE A 216 -4.42 -11.79 -7.52
N TYR A 217 -4.22 -10.56 -8.04
CA TYR A 217 -5.32 -9.62 -8.23
C TYR A 217 -6.01 -9.84 -9.57
N HIS A 218 -7.35 -10.00 -9.53
CA HIS A 218 -8.19 -10.01 -10.72
C HIS A 218 -9.54 -9.36 -10.43
N PRO A 219 -9.96 -8.30 -11.16
CA PRO A 219 -11.19 -7.54 -10.86
C PRO A 219 -12.46 -8.39 -10.79
N GLY A 220 -12.57 -9.43 -11.64
CA GLY A 220 -13.70 -10.34 -11.66
C GLY A 220 -13.82 -11.28 -10.45
N PHE A 221 -12.78 -11.36 -9.61
CA PHE A 221 -12.76 -12.23 -8.42
C PHE A 221 -12.75 -11.46 -7.11
N SER A 222 -12.32 -10.21 -7.10
CA SER A 222 -12.05 -9.45 -5.87
C SER A 222 -13.23 -9.41 -4.90
N ARG A 223 -14.45 -9.21 -5.40
CA ARG A 223 -15.67 -9.16 -4.57
C ARG A 223 -16.29 -10.52 -4.26
N ARG A 224 -15.77 -11.61 -4.80
CA ARG A 224 -16.34 -12.95 -4.58
C ARG A 224 -15.96 -13.46 -3.18
N PRO A 225 -16.85 -14.23 -2.50
CA PRO A 225 -16.56 -14.76 -1.19
C PRO A 225 -15.48 -15.85 -1.25
N VAL A 226 -14.59 -15.86 -0.27
CA VAL A 226 -13.57 -16.89 -0.06
C VAL A 226 -14.20 -18.28 0.14
N ALA A 227 -15.37 -18.33 0.78
CA ALA A 227 -16.10 -19.56 1.03
C ALA A 227 -16.63 -20.26 -0.24
N ASN A 228 -16.61 -19.59 -1.40
CA ASN A 228 -16.99 -20.24 -2.67
C ASN A 228 -15.85 -21.15 -3.15
N PRO A 229 -16.02 -22.49 -3.18
CA PRO A 229 -14.93 -23.44 -3.44
C PRO A 229 -14.25 -23.24 -4.81
N SER A 230 -15.03 -22.95 -5.85
CA SER A 230 -14.48 -22.73 -7.21
C SER A 230 -13.69 -21.44 -7.29
N THR A 231 -14.19 -20.36 -6.71
CA THR A 231 -13.47 -19.08 -6.62
C THR A 231 -12.17 -19.24 -5.84
N TRP A 232 -12.21 -19.94 -4.71
CA TRP A 232 -11.05 -20.21 -3.88
C TRP A 232 -9.99 -21.07 -4.60
N ALA A 233 -10.43 -22.14 -5.31
CA ALA A 233 -9.53 -22.98 -6.08
C ALA A 233 -8.83 -22.21 -7.20
N ILE A 234 -9.56 -21.38 -7.95
CA ILE A 234 -8.98 -20.53 -9.01
C ILE A 234 -7.99 -19.52 -8.42
N PHE A 235 -8.33 -18.88 -7.31
CA PHE A 235 -7.44 -17.93 -6.65
C PHE A 235 -6.14 -18.60 -6.18
N ARG A 236 -6.22 -19.76 -5.53
CA ARG A 236 -5.03 -20.52 -5.09
C ARG A 236 -4.20 -21.02 -6.26
N ALA A 237 -4.84 -21.50 -7.32
CA ALA A 237 -4.13 -21.90 -8.53
C ALA A 237 -3.40 -20.72 -9.17
N GLY A 238 -4.03 -19.54 -9.22
CA GLY A 238 -3.41 -18.31 -9.70
C GLY A 238 -2.17 -17.91 -8.90
N ILE A 239 -2.22 -17.99 -7.58
CA ILE A 239 -1.04 -17.76 -6.71
C ILE A 239 0.05 -18.78 -7.02
N LEU A 240 -0.29 -20.07 -7.07
CA LEU A 240 0.69 -21.15 -7.34
C LEU A 240 1.38 -20.97 -8.70
N VAL A 241 0.61 -20.65 -9.74
CA VAL A 241 1.16 -20.37 -11.08
C VAL A 241 2.11 -19.18 -11.05
N GLN A 242 1.74 -18.11 -10.36
CA GLN A 242 2.62 -16.95 -10.19
C GLN A 242 3.90 -17.31 -9.41
N ASP A 243 3.79 -18.11 -8.34
CA ASP A 243 4.95 -18.57 -7.57
C ASP A 243 5.91 -19.38 -8.43
N ILE A 244 5.40 -20.27 -9.30
CA ILE A 244 6.22 -21.05 -10.23
C ILE A 244 6.90 -20.12 -11.26
N LEU A 245 6.13 -19.21 -11.88
CA LEU A 245 6.66 -18.29 -12.90
C LEU A 245 7.65 -17.26 -12.37
N CYS A 246 7.61 -16.94 -11.07
CA CYS A 246 8.54 -16.01 -10.45
C CYS A 246 9.82 -16.69 -9.93
N ARG A 247 9.85 -18.03 -9.87
CA ARG A 247 11.06 -18.80 -9.50
C ARG A 247 11.88 -19.22 -10.72
N LEU A 248 11.33 -19.09 -11.93
CA LEU A 248 11.99 -19.33 -13.21
C LEU A 248 12.57 -18.02 -13.77
#